data_3d8fea6de65882ef4a07f9c17023da75
#
_entry.id   3d8fea6de65882ef4a07f9c17023da75
#
_cell.length_a   1.000
_cell.length_b   1.000
_cell.length_c   1.000
_cell.angle_alpha   90.00
_cell.angle_beta   90.00
_cell.angle_gamma   90.00
#
_symmetry.space_group_name_H-M   'P 1'
#
loop_
_entity.id
_entity.type
_entity.pdbx_description
1 polymer ?
#
loop_
_entity_poly.entity_id
_entity_poly.type
_entity_poly.pdbx_seq_one_letter_code
_entity_poly.pdbx_strand_id
1 'polypeptide(L)'
;MTAYITITRDSSLRSMGVLYDVKIDGAVVGRLKRNQSVTHEVDPGSHSVQALFAKTGWQIPDPRTSAPTTFEVTEDETLQLAVSLGPAWNQPTAQRNTEDYLEIYPVTSGRSTSSRFRLTPDAAIRLLLAIVLVAAFITSAFLPSGSPERTIAQIVTGVAAVALATLLYRHFRASTYH
;
A
#
# COMPACT_ATOMS: atom_id res chain seq x y z
N MET A 1 34.21 12.49 11.22
CA MET A 1 33.74 11.13 11.02
C MET A 1 32.26 11.24 10.71
N THR A 2 31.80 10.64 9.65
CA THR A 2 30.48 10.91 9.07
C THR A 2 29.62 9.65 9.12
N ALA A 3 28.32 9.81 9.34
CA ALA A 3 27.33 8.76 9.25
C ALA A 3 26.31 9.10 8.17
N TYR A 4 25.50 8.16 7.74
CA TYR A 4 24.52 8.37 6.69
C TYR A 4 23.16 7.81 7.10
N ILE A 5 22.10 8.55 6.76
CA ILE A 5 20.71 8.06 6.85
C ILE A 5 20.18 7.93 5.41
N THR A 6 19.84 6.71 5.02
CA THR A 6 19.19 6.42 3.75
C THR A 6 17.73 6.11 3.98
N ILE A 7 16.84 6.90 3.37
CA ILE A 7 15.40 6.75 3.53
C ILE A 7 14.80 6.37 2.19
N THR A 8 14.12 5.22 2.16
CA THR A 8 13.48 4.66 0.97
C THR A 8 11.98 4.70 1.11
N ARG A 9 11.30 5.20 0.10
CA ARG A 9 9.85 5.09 0.03
C ARG A 9 9.44 3.74 -0.53
N ASP A 10 8.49 3.09 0.14
CA ASP A 10 7.95 1.81 -0.31
C ASP A 10 7.21 1.88 -1.66
N SER A 11 6.89 0.71 -2.20
CA SER A 11 6.24 0.55 -3.50
C SER A 11 4.71 0.60 -3.45
N SER A 12 4.11 1.03 -2.34
CA SER A 12 2.65 1.03 -2.16
C SER A 12 1.91 1.73 -3.29
N LEU A 13 0.94 1.05 -3.89
CA LEU A 13 0.09 1.61 -4.95
C LEU A 13 -0.93 2.63 -4.42
N ARG A 14 -1.28 2.56 -3.12
CA ARG A 14 -2.30 3.42 -2.51
C ARG A 14 -1.90 4.90 -2.45
N SER A 15 -0.61 5.18 -2.47
CA SER A 15 -0.07 6.55 -2.49
C SER A 15 0.53 6.94 -3.84
N MET A 16 0.14 6.27 -4.93
CA MET A 16 0.60 6.58 -6.28
C MET A 16 0.23 8.02 -6.65
N GLY A 17 1.23 8.80 -7.10
CA GLY A 17 1.04 10.21 -7.47
C GLY A 17 1.26 11.23 -6.34
N VAL A 18 1.39 10.80 -5.09
CA VAL A 18 1.74 11.68 -3.98
C VAL A 18 3.26 11.67 -3.78
N LEU A 19 3.84 12.83 -3.50
CA LEU A 19 5.26 12.95 -3.14
C LEU A 19 5.38 13.00 -1.62
N TYR A 20 6.50 12.47 -1.08
CA TYR A 20 6.82 12.56 0.34
C TYR A 20 8.02 13.48 0.52
N ASP A 21 7.89 14.50 1.34
CA ASP A 21 9.01 15.27 1.84
C ASP A 21 9.55 14.57 3.09
N VAL A 22 10.87 14.46 3.19
CA VAL A 22 11.56 13.85 4.33
C VAL A 22 12.29 14.94 5.07
N LYS A 23 12.16 14.94 6.39
CA LYS A 23 12.89 15.82 7.30
C LYS A 23 13.81 15.02 8.18
N ILE A 24 15.01 15.55 8.38
CA ILE A 24 15.94 15.12 9.43
C ILE A 24 16.20 16.36 10.29
N ASP A 25 16.04 16.22 11.60
CA ASP A 25 16.21 17.30 12.59
C ASP A 25 15.44 18.59 12.23
N GLY A 26 14.23 18.40 11.68
CA GLY A 26 13.36 19.48 11.26
C GLY A 26 13.64 20.07 9.88
N ALA A 27 14.80 19.82 9.28
CA ALA A 27 15.18 20.30 7.95
C ALA A 27 14.70 19.32 6.85
N VAL A 28 14.14 19.83 5.76
CA VAL A 28 13.75 19.00 4.60
C VAL A 28 15.02 18.62 3.84
N VAL A 29 15.33 17.32 3.84
CA VAL A 29 16.53 16.75 3.19
C VAL A 29 16.26 16.17 1.81
N GLY A 30 15.00 15.90 1.47
CA GLY A 30 14.67 15.37 0.16
C GLY A 30 13.18 15.18 -0.07
N ARG A 31 12.86 14.90 -1.33
CA ARG A 31 11.50 14.60 -1.79
C ARG A 31 11.49 13.27 -2.53
N LEU A 32 10.66 12.35 -2.07
CA LEU A 32 10.63 10.98 -2.56
C LEU A 32 9.39 10.73 -3.43
N LYS A 33 9.63 10.27 -4.65
CA LYS A 33 8.65 9.55 -5.46
C LYS A 33 8.60 8.09 -5.02
N ARG A 34 7.63 7.35 -5.52
CA ARG A 34 7.52 5.91 -5.30
C ARG A 34 8.83 5.18 -5.70
N ASN A 35 9.28 4.26 -4.85
CA ASN A 35 10.53 3.50 -5.02
C ASN A 35 11.81 4.36 -5.12
N GLN A 36 11.77 5.58 -4.64
CA GLN A 36 12.95 6.42 -4.54
C GLN A 36 13.54 6.39 -3.14
N SER A 37 14.84 6.60 -3.09
CA SER A 37 15.61 6.76 -1.86
C SER A 37 16.32 8.11 -1.87
N VAL A 38 16.54 8.64 -0.69
CA VAL A 38 17.41 9.78 -0.42
C VAL A 38 18.41 9.37 0.63
N THR A 39 19.67 9.72 0.42
CA THR A 39 20.74 9.53 1.41
C THR A 39 21.21 10.91 1.86
N HIS A 40 21.29 11.11 3.16
CA HIS A 40 21.73 12.34 3.79
C HIS A 40 22.86 12.04 4.76
N GLU A 41 23.89 12.87 4.72
CA GLU A 41 25.02 12.83 5.64
C GLU A 41 24.64 13.49 6.96
N VAL A 42 24.96 12.83 8.07
CA VAL A 42 24.67 13.34 9.43
C VAL A 42 25.91 13.12 10.32
N ASP A 43 25.99 13.85 11.40
CA ASP A 43 26.95 13.58 12.45
C ASP A 43 26.52 12.31 13.23
N PRO A 44 27.45 11.55 13.83
CA PRO A 44 27.08 10.46 14.74
C PRO A 44 26.27 10.99 15.92
N GLY A 45 25.19 10.32 16.28
CA GLY A 45 24.33 10.73 17.39
C GLY A 45 22.84 10.43 17.15
N SER A 46 22.02 11.16 17.89
CA SER A 46 20.57 11.00 17.91
C SER A 46 19.92 11.96 16.90
N HIS A 47 19.19 11.42 15.93
CA HIS A 47 18.53 12.20 14.89
C HIS A 47 17.03 11.95 14.83
N SER A 48 16.26 13.01 14.68
CA SER A 48 14.80 12.95 14.50
C SER A 48 14.46 12.89 13.01
N VAL A 49 13.76 11.85 12.59
CA VAL A 49 13.31 11.69 11.20
C VAL A 49 11.79 11.78 11.14
N GLN A 50 11.28 12.55 10.18
CA GLN A 50 9.85 12.71 9.93
C GLN A 50 9.57 12.71 8.43
N ALA A 51 8.49 12.07 8.02
CA ALA A 51 7.98 12.11 6.66
C ALA A 51 6.66 12.86 6.60
N LEU A 52 6.40 13.59 5.53
CA LEU A 52 5.16 14.32 5.31
C LEU A 52 4.77 14.28 3.84
N PHE A 53 3.47 14.41 3.56
CA PHE A 53 3.04 14.59 2.19
C PHE A 53 3.51 15.94 1.67
N ALA A 54 4.25 15.91 0.57
CA ALA A 54 4.70 17.13 -0.08
C ALA A 54 3.49 17.94 -0.57
N LYS A 55 3.52 19.25 -0.34
CA LYS A 55 2.53 20.17 -0.90
C LYS A 55 2.66 20.16 -2.43
N THR A 56 1.77 19.46 -3.10
CA THR A 56 1.53 19.60 -4.54
C THR A 56 0.31 20.50 -4.68
N GLY A 57 0.26 21.39 -5.64
CA GLY A 57 -0.68 22.52 -5.82
C GLY A 57 -2.18 22.33 -5.49
N TRP A 58 -2.61 21.12 -5.12
CA TRP A 58 -3.88 20.81 -4.46
C TRP A 58 -3.62 20.91 -2.96
N GLN A 59 -4.14 21.95 -2.35
CA GLN A 59 -4.04 22.19 -0.90
C GLN A 59 -4.73 21.05 -0.16
N ILE A 60 -3.93 20.16 0.40
CA ILE A 60 -4.40 19.27 1.45
C ILE A 60 -4.44 20.14 2.71
N PRO A 61 -5.61 20.41 3.30
CA PRO A 61 -5.72 21.41 4.38
C PRO A 61 -4.89 21.05 5.61
N ASP A 62 -4.69 19.74 5.87
CA ASP A 62 -3.90 19.25 7.00
C ASP A 62 -2.62 18.56 6.54
N PRO A 63 -1.47 18.88 7.15
CA PRO A 63 -0.23 18.16 6.89
C PRO A 63 -0.37 16.73 7.37
N ARG A 64 -0.49 15.80 6.42
CA ARG A 64 -0.46 14.36 6.74
C ARG A 64 0.99 13.95 6.89
N THR A 65 1.35 13.54 8.08
CA THR A 65 2.74 13.30 8.47
C THR A 65 2.92 11.90 9.09
N SER A 66 4.16 11.53 9.35
CA SER A 66 4.50 10.56 10.38
C SER A 66 4.70 11.28 11.72
N ALA A 67 4.58 10.56 12.83
CA ALA A 67 5.18 11.00 14.07
C ALA A 67 6.71 11.17 13.86
N PRO A 68 7.35 12.19 14.49
CA PRO A 68 8.79 12.26 14.54
C PRO A 68 9.33 11.01 15.26
N THR A 69 10.27 10.33 14.63
CA THR A 69 10.89 9.11 15.20
C THR A 69 12.37 9.34 15.37
N THR A 70 12.89 9.07 16.54
CA THR A 70 14.31 9.27 16.88
C THR A 70 15.08 7.99 16.64
N PHE A 71 16.23 8.11 15.99
CA PHE A 71 17.17 7.03 15.71
C PHE A 71 18.57 7.43 16.15
N GLU A 72 19.29 6.48 16.72
CA GLU A 72 20.72 6.62 17.02
C GLU A 72 21.52 6.11 15.82
N VAL A 73 22.48 6.90 15.40
CA VAL A 73 23.39 6.54 14.29
C VAL A 73 24.82 6.59 14.80
N THR A 74 25.54 5.51 14.62
CA THR A 74 26.94 5.40 15.03
C THR A 74 27.87 5.88 13.92
N GLU A 75 29.11 6.11 14.29
CA GLU A 75 30.16 6.53 13.37
C GLU A 75 30.34 5.52 12.23
N ASP A 76 30.54 6.00 11.00
CA ASP A 76 30.69 5.21 9.77
C ASP A 76 29.50 4.28 9.46
N GLU A 77 28.37 4.46 10.16
CA GLU A 77 27.16 3.69 9.93
C GLU A 77 26.31 4.29 8.81
N THR A 78 25.64 3.42 8.05
CA THR A 78 24.54 3.82 7.17
C THR A 78 23.24 3.22 7.69
N LEU A 79 22.46 4.05 8.37
CA LEU A 79 21.13 3.67 8.83
C LEU A 79 20.15 3.64 7.66
N GLN A 80 19.51 2.49 7.43
CA GLN A 80 18.51 2.33 6.39
C GLN A 80 17.10 2.38 6.98
N LEU A 81 16.30 3.33 6.52
CA LEU A 81 14.92 3.53 6.90
C LEU A 81 13.99 3.35 5.72
N ALA A 82 12.77 2.90 5.98
CA ALA A 82 11.71 2.88 5.00
C ALA A 82 10.53 3.73 5.47
N VAL A 83 9.87 4.38 4.51
CA VAL A 83 8.63 5.14 4.72
C VAL A 83 7.49 4.44 4.01
N SER A 84 6.45 4.10 4.74
CA SER A 84 5.21 3.52 4.22
C SER A 84 3.98 4.30 4.66
N LEU A 85 2.82 3.85 4.16
CA LEU A 85 1.54 4.35 4.66
C LEU A 85 1.28 3.82 6.07
N GLY A 86 0.96 4.71 6.97
CA GLY A 86 0.64 4.41 8.36
C GLY A 86 -0.79 3.91 8.56
N PRO A 87 -1.14 3.55 9.81
CA PRO A 87 -2.43 2.94 10.16
C PRO A 87 -3.64 3.83 9.89
N ALA A 88 -3.50 5.17 9.94
CA ALA A 88 -4.60 6.11 9.70
C ALA A 88 -5.30 5.93 8.34
N TRP A 89 -4.63 5.33 7.35
CA TRP A 89 -5.24 5.03 6.05
C TRP A 89 -6.38 4.02 6.11
N ASN A 90 -6.38 3.16 7.09
CA ASN A 90 -7.39 2.10 7.27
C ASN A 90 -8.43 2.46 8.33
N GLN A 91 -8.29 3.62 8.98
CA GLN A 91 -9.19 4.06 10.05
C GLN A 91 -10.35 4.91 9.50
N PRO A 92 -11.53 4.91 10.16
CA PRO A 92 -12.61 5.85 9.87
C PRO A 92 -12.14 7.31 10.01
N THR A 93 -12.66 8.20 9.18
CA THR A 93 -12.20 9.60 9.12
C THR A 93 -12.24 10.33 10.47
N ALA A 94 -13.20 10.00 11.33
CA ALA A 94 -13.33 10.60 12.65
C ALA A 94 -12.23 10.20 13.68
N GLN A 95 -11.45 9.16 13.38
CA GLN A 95 -10.40 8.63 14.29
C GLN A 95 -8.99 8.84 13.73
N ARG A 96 -8.85 9.55 12.61
CA ARG A 96 -7.57 9.75 11.95
C ARG A 96 -6.76 10.82 12.65
N ASN A 97 -5.60 10.43 13.17
CA ASN A 97 -4.58 11.38 13.62
C ASN A 97 -3.71 11.79 12.42
N THR A 98 -3.36 13.07 12.31
CA THR A 98 -2.54 13.60 11.22
C THR A 98 -1.13 13.03 11.19
N GLU A 99 -0.61 12.58 12.34
CA GLU A 99 0.72 12.01 12.49
C GLU A 99 0.79 10.50 12.18
N ASP A 100 -0.35 9.83 12.00
CA ASP A 100 -0.40 8.38 11.74
C ASP A 100 -0.60 8.04 10.26
N TYR A 101 -0.49 9.03 9.36
CA TYR A 101 -0.65 8.80 7.92
C TYR A 101 0.56 8.17 7.27
N LEU A 102 1.75 8.39 7.83
CA LEU A 102 2.99 7.79 7.38
C LEU A 102 3.68 7.12 8.57
N GLU A 103 4.41 6.07 8.31
CA GLU A 103 5.20 5.32 9.29
C GLU A 103 6.64 5.21 8.79
N ILE A 104 7.60 5.47 9.70
CA ILE A 104 9.03 5.32 9.45
C ILE A 104 9.54 4.16 10.30
N TYR A 105 10.25 3.23 9.68
CA TYR A 105 10.81 2.07 10.36
C TYR A 105 12.19 1.69 9.81
N PRO A 106 13.07 1.13 10.67
CA PRO A 106 14.37 0.65 10.21
C PRO A 106 14.21 -0.57 9.31
N VAL A 107 14.95 -0.58 8.21
CA VAL A 107 15.07 -1.74 7.32
C VAL A 107 16.08 -2.68 7.92
N THR A 108 15.64 -3.57 8.80
CA THR A 108 16.46 -4.70 9.24
C THR A 108 16.65 -5.63 8.04
N SER A 109 17.87 -6.09 7.80
CA SER A 109 18.31 -6.89 6.65
C SER A 109 17.64 -8.26 6.46
N GLY A 110 16.39 -8.39 6.83
CA GLY A 110 15.52 -9.56 6.65
C GLY A 110 14.09 -9.20 6.22
N ARG A 111 13.70 -7.94 6.28
CA ARG A 111 12.39 -7.47 5.83
C ARG A 111 12.53 -6.85 4.44
N SER A 112 12.57 -7.69 3.42
CA SER A 112 12.42 -7.24 2.04
C SER A 112 11.13 -6.41 1.96
N THR A 113 11.28 -5.08 1.74
CA THR A 113 10.18 -4.13 1.48
C THR A 113 9.52 -4.37 0.11
N SER A 114 9.89 -5.43 -0.59
CA SER A 114 9.07 -5.90 -1.68
C SER A 114 7.78 -6.46 -1.07
N SER A 115 6.76 -5.62 -0.95
CA SER A 115 5.39 -6.13 -0.93
C SER A 115 5.18 -6.83 -2.28
N ARG A 116 5.79 -8.02 -2.44
CA ARG A 116 5.33 -8.95 -3.45
C ARG A 116 3.87 -9.11 -3.11
N PHE A 117 3.04 -8.60 -3.98
CA PHE A 117 1.61 -8.85 -3.97
C PHE A 117 1.45 -10.37 -4.09
N ARG A 118 1.66 -11.07 -2.97
CA ARG A 118 1.34 -12.49 -2.87
C ARG A 118 -0.17 -12.52 -2.87
N LEU A 119 -0.73 -12.68 -4.06
CA LEU A 119 -2.08 -13.16 -4.17
C LEU A 119 -2.11 -14.46 -3.35
N THR A 120 -2.77 -14.41 -2.20
CA THR A 120 -3.11 -15.66 -1.52
C THR A 120 -3.85 -16.53 -2.53
N PRO A 121 -3.68 -17.84 -2.51
CA PRO A 121 -4.38 -18.74 -3.44
C PRO A 121 -5.87 -18.41 -3.53
N ASP A 122 -6.49 -18.07 -2.41
CA ASP A 122 -7.89 -17.63 -2.35
C ASP A 122 -8.17 -16.31 -3.08
N ALA A 123 -7.28 -15.34 -3.00
CA ALA A 123 -7.43 -14.07 -3.72
C ALA A 123 -7.26 -14.25 -5.24
N ALA A 124 -6.35 -15.15 -5.65
CA ALA A 124 -6.15 -15.50 -7.05
C ALA A 124 -7.39 -16.21 -7.62
N ILE A 125 -7.97 -17.17 -6.90
CA ILE A 125 -9.19 -17.87 -7.29
C ILE A 125 -10.37 -16.89 -7.42
N ARG A 126 -10.55 -15.96 -6.47
CA ARG A 126 -11.62 -14.96 -6.52
C ARG A 126 -11.46 -14.02 -7.71
N LEU A 127 -10.23 -13.58 -7.99
CA LEU A 127 -9.94 -12.74 -9.16
C LEU A 127 -10.25 -13.48 -10.46
N LEU A 128 -9.86 -14.73 -10.57
CA LEU A 128 -10.09 -15.56 -11.75
C LEU A 128 -11.59 -15.79 -11.96
N LEU A 129 -12.35 -16.09 -10.90
CA LEU A 129 -13.81 -16.21 -10.96
C LEU A 129 -14.48 -14.90 -11.37
N ALA A 130 -14.02 -13.75 -10.88
CA ALA A 130 -14.54 -12.46 -11.28
C ALA A 130 -14.29 -12.17 -12.78
N ILE A 131 -13.10 -12.50 -13.29
CA ILE A 131 -12.77 -12.37 -14.71
C ILE A 131 -13.68 -13.26 -15.58
N VAL A 132 -13.89 -14.52 -15.18
CA VAL A 132 -14.78 -15.44 -15.89
C VAL A 132 -16.21 -14.93 -15.91
N LEU A 133 -16.71 -14.39 -14.79
CA LEU A 133 -18.06 -13.78 -14.71
C LEU A 133 -18.20 -12.60 -15.67
N VAL A 134 -17.23 -11.68 -15.68
CA VAL A 134 -17.24 -10.52 -16.57
C VAL A 134 -17.18 -10.97 -18.02
N ALA A 135 -16.31 -11.90 -18.37
CA ALA A 135 -16.20 -12.42 -19.74
C ALA A 135 -17.49 -13.09 -20.19
N ALA A 136 -18.11 -13.94 -19.36
CA ALA A 136 -19.37 -14.59 -19.66
C ALA A 136 -20.53 -13.60 -19.81
N PHE A 137 -20.57 -12.55 -18.97
CA PHE A 137 -21.56 -11.48 -19.09
C PHE A 137 -21.42 -10.70 -20.40
N ILE A 138 -20.20 -10.32 -20.76
CA ILE A 138 -19.92 -9.62 -22.04
C ILE A 138 -20.34 -10.50 -23.22
N THR A 139 -19.96 -11.80 -23.21
CA THR A 139 -20.29 -12.72 -24.29
C THR A 139 -21.80 -12.91 -24.42
N SER A 140 -22.54 -13.00 -23.31
CA SER A 140 -23.99 -13.13 -23.35
C SER A 140 -24.71 -11.88 -23.87
N ALA A 141 -24.13 -10.69 -23.74
CA ALA A 141 -24.69 -9.44 -24.23
C ALA A 141 -24.56 -9.28 -25.75
N PHE A 142 -23.52 -9.86 -26.34
CA PHE A 142 -23.23 -9.73 -27.79
C PHE A 142 -23.76 -10.89 -28.65
N LEU A 143 -24.19 -12.00 -28.05
CA LEU A 143 -24.73 -13.13 -28.80
C LEU A 143 -26.21 -12.94 -29.13
N PRO A 144 -26.67 -13.37 -30.31
CA PRO A 144 -28.07 -13.32 -30.70
C PRO A 144 -28.98 -14.10 -29.74
N SER A 145 -30.15 -13.55 -29.44
CA SER A 145 -31.15 -14.24 -28.62
C SER A 145 -31.60 -15.54 -29.32
N GLY A 146 -31.49 -16.66 -28.58
CA GLY A 146 -31.85 -18.00 -29.09
C GLY A 146 -30.71 -18.85 -29.63
N SER A 147 -29.47 -18.34 -29.64
CA SER A 147 -28.32 -19.19 -29.99
C SER A 147 -27.97 -20.15 -28.85
N PRO A 148 -27.56 -21.40 -29.14
CA PRO A 148 -27.15 -22.37 -28.14
C PRO A 148 -25.93 -21.88 -27.33
N GLU A 149 -25.08 -21.09 -27.94
CA GLU A 149 -23.89 -20.49 -27.32
C GLU A 149 -24.26 -19.48 -26.20
N ARG A 150 -25.36 -18.72 -26.38
CA ARG A 150 -25.88 -17.83 -25.35
C ARG A 150 -26.38 -18.60 -24.12
N THR A 151 -27.05 -19.73 -24.34
CA THR A 151 -27.54 -20.58 -23.25
C THR A 151 -26.36 -21.17 -22.48
N ILE A 152 -25.33 -21.62 -23.14
CA ILE A 152 -24.11 -22.13 -22.50
C ILE A 152 -23.42 -21.01 -21.69
N ALA A 153 -23.27 -19.80 -22.26
CA ALA A 153 -22.69 -18.66 -21.55
C ALA A 153 -23.48 -18.27 -20.29
N GLN A 154 -24.81 -18.32 -20.34
CA GLN A 154 -25.68 -18.06 -19.17
C GLN A 154 -25.52 -19.13 -18.07
N ILE A 155 -25.42 -20.40 -18.45
CA ILE A 155 -25.20 -21.50 -17.50
C ILE A 155 -23.84 -21.33 -16.81
N VAL A 156 -22.77 -21.05 -17.57
CA VAL A 156 -21.43 -20.80 -17.03
C VAL A 156 -21.41 -19.63 -16.08
N THR A 157 -22.10 -18.53 -16.45
CA THR A 157 -22.23 -17.35 -15.57
C THR A 157 -22.96 -17.68 -14.26
N GLY A 158 -24.04 -18.43 -14.34
CA GLY A 158 -24.81 -18.88 -13.17
C GLY A 158 -23.96 -19.74 -12.22
N VAL A 159 -23.26 -20.72 -12.74
CA VAL A 159 -22.38 -21.61 -11.95
C VAL A 159 -21.25 -20.81 -11.29
N ALA A 160 -20.60 -19.91 -12.02
CA ALA A 160 -19.53 -19.08 -11.49
C ALA A 160 -20.04 -18.12 -10.39
N ALA A 161 -21.24 -17.57 -10.54
CA ALA A 161 -21.85 -16.71 -9.53
C ALA A 161 -22.15 -17.47 -8.23
N VAL A 162 -22.69 -18.68 -8.32
CA VAL A 162 -22.94 -19.53 -7.14
C VAL A 162 -21.64 -19.90 -6.44
N ALA A 163 -20.59 -20.27 -7.19
CA ALA A 163 -19.28 -20.58 -6.63
C ALA A 163 -18.69 -19.37 -5.89
N LEU A 164 -18.75 -18.18 -6.48
CA LEU A 164 -18.27 -16.96 -5.86
C LEU A 164 -19.05 -16.61 -4.58
N ALA A 165 -20.38 -16.72 -4.61
CA ALA A 165 -21.22 -16.48 -3.45
C ALA A 165 -20.90 -17.44 -2.29
N THR A 166 -20.66 -18.72 -2.61
CA THR A 166 -20.29 -19.74 -1.63
C THR A 166 -18.92 -19.44 -0.99
N LEU A 167 -17.94 -19.03 -1.78
CA LEU A 167 -16.62 -18.64 -1.28
C LEU A 167 -16.68 -17.39 -0.40
N LEU A 168 -17.47 -16.41 -0.78
CA LEU A 168 -17.70 -15.21 0.04
C LEU A 168 -18.39 -15.55 1.35
N TYR A 169 -19.42 -16.37 1.31
CA TYR A 169 -20.14 -16.83 2.52
C TYR A 169 -19.22 -17.56 3.50
N ARG A 170 -18.40 -18.48 3.01
CA ARG A 170 -17.40 -19.18 3.85
C ARG A 170 -16.41 -18.22 4.48
N HIS A 171 -15.97 -17.20 3.75
CA HIS A 171 -15.02 -16.20 4.25
C HIS A 171 -15.66 -15.33 5.36
N PHE A 172 -16.89 -14.85 5.16
CA PHE A 172 -17.61 -14.08 6.17
C PHE A 172 -17.85 -14.91 7.44
N ARG A 173 -18.24 -16.16 7.31
CA ARG A 173 -18.44 -17.04 8.45
C ARG A 173 -17.18 -17.31 9.24
N ALA A 174 -16.03 -17.45 8.60
CA ALA A 174 -14.74 -17.62 9.26
C ALA A 174 -14.28 -16.35 10.01
N SER A 175 -14.66 -15.16 9.52
CA SER A 175 -14.31 -13.87 10.13
C SER A 175 -15.19 -13.49 11.34
N THR A 176 -16.33 -14.17 11.56
CA THR A 176 -17.27 -13.83 12.64
C THR A 176 -16.98 -14.61 13.94
N TYR A 177 -16.05 -15.57 13.92
CA TYR A 177 -15.67 -16.42 15.06
C TYR A 177 -14.30 -16.08 15.67
N HIS A 178 -13.75 -14.92 15.37
CA HIS A 178 -12.58 -14.33 16.01
C HIS A 178 -12.95 -12.92 16.49
#